data_daed6f9518724ccba35313d9b25fed17
#
_entry.id   daed6f9518724ccba35313d9b25fed17
#
_cell.length_a   1.000
_cell.length_b   1.000
_cell.length_c   1.000
_cell.angle_alpha   90.00
_cell.angle_beta   90.00
_cell.angle_gamma   90.00
#
_symmetry.space_group_name_H-M   'P 1'
#
loop_
_entity.id
_entity.type
_entity.pdbx_description
1 polymer ?
#
loop_
_entity_poly.entity_id
_entity_poly.type
_entity_poly.pdbx_seq_one_letter_code
_entity_poly.pdbx_strand_id
1 'polypeptide(L)'
;MQGYIIDIKPVKDDDLIVTILSENELITAYRFYGARHSNINIGYKIDFELENTRANIPRLKDVIQLGFPWILDYEKMYCWQRYIRLFYPHLKDIEELDPFYFYCLEKLVYVITKQNVQRAICESYISLLEHEGRLHTDFECLLCEIVIEDDLSLVRGFLPIHARCTKAKIFDFKKIQELFIKKKTTHLNDNEVEYLWDILLQGL
;
A
#
# COMPACT_ATOMS: atom_id res chain seq x y z
N MET A 1 1.71 2.53 -22.04
CA MET A 1 0.93 2.01 -20.87
C MET A 1 1.47 2.64 -19.60
N GLN A 2 0.61 2.86 -18.56
CA GLN A 2 1.09 3.43 -17.30
C GLN A 2 0.86 2.47 -16.13
N GLY A 3 1.76 2.52 -15.14
CA GLY A 3 1.62 1.70 -13.93
C GLY A 3 2.65 2.04 -12.87
N TYR A 4 2.44 1.49 -11.68
CA TYR A 4 3.33 1.60 -10.52
C TYR A 4 4.20 0.36 -10.39
N ILE A 5 5.51 0.52 -10.25
CA ILE A 5 6.42 -0.59 -9.94
C ILE A 5 6.20 -1.01 -8.49
N ILE A 6 5.67 -2.21 -8.26
CA ILE A 6 5.35 -2.72 -6.92
C ILE A 6 6.30 -3.82 -6.44
N ASP A 7 7.02 -4.48 -7.36
CA ASP A 7 8.07 -5.44 -7.01
C ASP A 7 9.19 -5.45 -8.04
N ILE A 8 10.42 -5.73 -7.59
CA ILE A 8 11.61 -5.85 -8.42
C ILE A 8 12.41 -7.04 -7.91
N LYS A 9 12.68 -8.00 -8.79
CA LYS A 9 13.54 -9.16 -8.52
C LYS A 9 14.79 -9.10 -9.39
N PRO A 10 15.98 -8.97 -8.81
CA PRO A 10 17.23 -9.11 -9.54
C PRO A 10 17.36 -10.53 -10.12
N VAL A 11 17.85 -10.59 -11.35
CA VAL A 11 18.22 -11.85 -12.02
C VAL A 11 19.65 -11.77 -12.51
N LYS A 12 20.01 -12.44 -13.58
CA LYS A 12 21.38 -12.54 -14.07
C LYS A 12 21.83 -11.23 -14.75
N ASP A 13 23.10 -10.88 -14.64
CA ASP A 13 23.78 -9.82 -15.43
C ASP A 13 23.14 -8.41 -15.33
N ASP A 14 22.75 -7.99 -14.13
CA ASP A 14 22.05 -6.71 -13.86
C ASP A 14 20.62 -6.63 -14.45
N ASP A 15 20.08 -7.73 -14.92
CA ASP A 15 18.71 -7.80 -15.42
C ASP A 15 17.71 -7.84 -14.25
N LEU A 16 16.49 -7.39 -14.49
CA LEU A 16 15.41 -7.35 -13.52
C LEU A 16 14.14 -8.02 -14.06
N ILE A 17 13.43 -8.69 -13.17
CA ILE A 17 11.99 -8.96 -13.32
C ILE A 17 11.27 -7.87 -12.54
N VAL A 18 10.38 -7.15 -13.23
CA VAL A 18 9.64 -6.01 -12.67
C VAL A 18 8.17 -6.34 -12.68
N THR A 19 7.51 -6.19 -11.53
CA THR A 19 6.05 -6.30 -11.44
C THR A 19 5.43 -4.91 -11.34
N ILE A 20 4.49 -4.64 -12.22
CA ILE A 20 3.86 -3.33 -12.42
C ILE A 20 2.37 -3.49 -12.19
N LEU A 21 1.81 -2.66 -11.29
CA LEU A 21 0.38 -2.49 -11.10
C LEU A 21 -0.12 -1.46 -12.11
N SER A 22 -0.82 -1.91 -13.14
CA SER A 22 -1.55 -1.06 -14.09
C SER A 22 -3.02 -0.91 -13.69
N GLU A 23 -3.81 -0.23 -14.49
CA GLU A 23 -5.23 0.00 -14.19
C GLU A 23 -6.03 -1.30 -14.06
N ASN A 24 -5.77 -2.27 -14.95
CA ASN A 24 -6.62 -3.47 -15.07
C ASN A 24 -5.87 -4.79 -14.90
N GLU A 25 -4.57 -4.76 -14.72
CA GLU A 25 -3.76 -5.97 -14.67
C GLU A 25 -2.47 -5.80 -13.87
N LEU A 26 -1.98 -6.91 -13.33
CA LEU A 26 -0.68 -7.02 -12.72
C LEU A 26 0.32 -7.57 -13.74
N ILE A 27 1.20 -6.72 -14.25
CA ILE A 27 2.12 -7.04 -15.34
C ILE A 27 3.46 -7.46 -14.77
N THR A 28 3.92 -8.66 -15.14
CA THR A 28 5.30 -9.09 -14.87
C THR A 28 6.10 -9.02 -16.17
N ALA A 29 7.17 -8.23 -16.18
CA ALA A 29 8.00 -7.99 -17.37
C ALA A 29 9.50 -8.12 -17.07
N TYR A 30 10.26 -8.50 -18.10
CA TYR A 30 11.71 -8.62 -18.04
C TYR A 30 12.39 -7.35 -18.54
N ARG A 31 13.33 -6.80 -17.75
CA ARG A 31 14.10 -5.62 -18.12
C ARG A 31 15.58 -5.92 -18.19
N PHE A 32 16.17 -5.89 -19.38
CA PHE A 32 17.59 -6.03 -19.58
C PHE A 32 18.36 -4.87 -18.98
N TYR A 33 19.45 -5.19 -18.27
CA TYR A 33 20.32 -4.21 -17.58
C TYR A 33 19.51 -3.23 -16.69
N GLY A 34 18.36 -3.66 -16.20
CA GLY A 34 17.44 -2.80 -15.43
C GLY A 34 18.06 -2.21 -14.18
N ALA A 35 18.96 -2.95 -13.52
CA ALA A 35 19.66 -2.47 -12.34
C ALA A 35 20.60 -1.26 -12.61
N ARG A 36 20.95 -0.99 -13.87
CA ARG A 36 21.75 0.17 -14.29
C ARG A 36 20.90 1.40 -14.60
N HIS A 37 19.57 1.28 -14.59
CA HIS A 37 18.66 2.35 -14.96
C HIS A 37 17.99 2.93 -13.71
N SER A 38 18.22 4.22 -13.46
CA SER A 38 17.64 4.95 -12.32
C SER A 38 16.11 5.11 -12.37
N ASN A 39 15.48 4.85 -13.53
CA ASN A 39 14.04 4.94 -13.74
C ASN A 39 13.28 3.66 -13.33
N ILE A 40 13.98 2.60 -12.91
CA ILE A 40 13.39 1.35 -12.41
C ILE A 40 13.59 1.29 -10.90
N ASN A 41 12.58 1.70 -10.16
CA ASN A 41 12.62 1.63 -8.71
C ASN A 41 11.21 1.39 -8.13
N ILE A 42 11.13 0.71 -6.99
CA ILE A 42 9.83 0.44 -6.33
C ILE A 42 9.14 1.76 -6.00
N GLY A 43 7.85 1.81 -6.28
CA GLY A 43 6.98 2.96 -6.06
C GLY A 43 7.04 4.01 -7.18
N TYR A 44 7.90 3.85 -8.19
CA TYR A 44 7.87 4.75 -9.32
C TYR A 44 6.66 4.47 -10.21
N LYS A 45 5.99 5.53 -10.63
CA LYS A 45 5.04 5.49 -11.73
C LYS A 45 5.80 5.62 -13.02
N ILE A 46 5.54 4.73 -13.98
CA ILE A 46 6.20 4.70 -15.27
C ILE A 46 5.19 4.70 -16.42
N ASP A 47 5.59 5.30 -17.52
CA ASP A 47 5.02 5.03 -18.84
C ASP A 47 5.96 4.07 -19.57
N PHE A 48 5.42 3.03 -20.22
CA PHE A 48 6.24 1.95 -20.77
C PHE A 48 5.55 1.24 -21.94
N GLU A 49 6.34 0.48 -22.68
CA GLU A 49 5.88 -0.44 -23.71
C GLU A 49 6.27 -1.89 -23.37
N LEU A 50 5.46 -2.83 -23.84
CA LEU A 50 5.72 -4.28 -23.74
C LEU A 50 6.02 -4.84 -25.13
N GLU A 51 7.14 -5.52 -25.24
CA GLU A 51 7.48 -6.30 -26.42
C GLU A 51 7.24 -7.79 -26.11
N ASN A 52 6.27 -8.37 -26.83
CA ASN A 52 6.06 -9.83 -26.76
C ASN A 52 7.24 -10.54 -27.41
N THR A 53 7.83 -11.45 -26.66
CA THR A 53 8.93 -12.28 -27.13
C THR A 53 8.46 -13.73 -27.22
N ARG A 54 9.31 -14.63 -27.74
CA ARG A 54 9.03 -16.09 -27.66
C ARG A 54 9.13 -16.64 -26.24
N ALA A 55 9.64 -15.86 -25.29
CA ALA A 55 9.67 -16.19 -23.86
C ALA A 55 8.30 -15.94 -23.22
N ASN A 56 8.05 -16.62 -22.09
CA ASN A 56 6.77 -16.51 -21.36
C ASN A 56 6.56 -15.14 -20.70
N ILE A 57 7.61 -14.33 -20.56
CA ILE A 57 7.56 -13.02 -19.91
C ILE A 57 7.89 -11.95 -20.97
N PRO A 58 7.03 -10.93 -21.18
CA PRO A 58 7.29 -9.84 -22.12
C PRO A 58 8.49 -9.01 -21.68
N ARG A 59 9.12 -8.35 -22.65
CA ARG A 59 10.21 -7.41 -22.39
C ARG A 59 9.65 -6.01 -22.11
N LEU A 60 10.14 -5.38 -21.04
CA LEU A 60 9.84 -3.99 -20.70
C LEU A 60 10.75 -3.05 -21.50
N LYS A 61 10.14 -2.18 -22.32
CA LYS A 61 10.82 -1.20 -23.18
C LYS A 61 10.33 0.22 -22.94
N ASP A 62 11.06 1.18 -23.46
CA ASP A 62 10.71 2.61 -23.58
C ASP A 62 10.16 3.19 -22.26
N VAL A 63 10.87 2.88 -21.17
CA VAL A 63 10.45 3.25 -19.81
C VAL A 63 10.76 4.72 -19.55
N ILE A 64 9.71 5.47 -19.31
CA ILE A 64 9.76 6.88 -18.88
C ILE A 64 9.21 6.97 -17.47
N GLN A 65 10.01 7.49 -16.54
CA GLN A 65 9.55 7.76 -15.19
C GLN A 65 8.61 8.97 -15.19
N LEU A 66 7.42 8.78 -14.64
CA LEU A 66 6.46 9.85 -14.38
C LEU A 66 6.71 10.37 -12.95
N GLY A 67 7.10 11.64 -12.84
CA GLY A 67 7.47 12.23 -11.55
C GLY A 67 6.28 12.47 -10.64
N PHE A 68 6.54 12.53 -9.33
CA PHE A 68 5.61 13.06 -8.32
C PHE A 68 6.09 14.44 -7.85
N PRO A 69 5.20 15.36 -7.43
CA PRO A 69 5.61 16.65 -6.88
C PRO A 69 6.57 16.57 -5.68
N TRP A 70 6.53 15.44 -4.97
CA TRP A 70 7.31 15.16 -3.75
C TRP A 70 8.36 14.06 -3.93
N ILE A 71 8.74 13.72 -5.16
CA ILE A 71 9.69 12.61 -5.43
C ILE A 71 11.08 12.83 -4.82
N LEU A 72 11.48 14.08 -4.58
CA LEU A 72 12.74 14.44 -3.93
C LEU A 72 12.62 14.56 -2.40
N ASP A 73 11.42 14.42 -1.83
CA ASP A 73 11.20 14.38 -0.40
C ASP A 73 11.48 12.97 0.11
N TYR A 74 12.60 12.84 0.83
CA TYR A 74 13.07 11.54 1.31
C TYR A 74 12.08 10.84 2.24
N GLU A 75 11.45 11.58 3.17
CA GLU A 75 10.50 11.01 4.13
C GLU A 75 9.26 10.47 3.42
N LYS A 76 8.70 11.27 2.50
CA LYS A 76 7.54 10.84 1.71
C LYS A 76 7.85 9.63 0.83
N MET A 77 8.99 9.65 0.15
CA MET A 77 9.41 8.52 -0.69
C MET A 77 9.68 7.26 0.14
N TYR A 78 10.27 7.38 1.31
CA TYR A 78 10.53 6.25 2.19
C TYR A 78 9.20 5.60 2.66
N CYS A 79 8.25 6.39 3.17
CA CYS A 79 6.94 5.88 3.59
C CYS A 79 6.16 5.29 2.41
N TRP A 80 6.16 5.98 1.26
CA TRP A 80 5.53 5.52 0.03
C TRP A 80 6.05 4.17 -0.42
N GLN A 81 7.37 3.99 -0.52
CA GLN A 81 7.97 2.73 -0.95
C GLN A 81 7.69 1.58 0.01
N ARG A 82 7.65 1.84 1.33
CA ARG A 82 7.26 0.83 2.31
C ARG A 82 5.81 0.38 2.10
N TYR A 83 4.91 1.31 1.85
CA TYR A 83 3.50 1.00 1.58
C TYR A 83 3.33 0.24 0.25
N ILE A 84 3.93 0.72 -0.81
CA ILE A 84 3.86 0.08 -2.14
C ILE A 84 4.34 -1.38 -2.12
N ARG A 85 5.39 -1.70 -1.36
CA ARG A 85 5.90 -3.07 -1.22
C ARG A 85 4.86 -4.06 -0.68
N LEU A 86 3.84 -3.60 0.00
CA LEU A 86 2.78 -4.45 0.55
C LEU A 86 1.80 -4.92 -0.54
N PHE A 87 1.73 -4.23 -1.68
CA PHE A 87 0.79 -4.58 -2.75
C PHE A 87 1.15 -5.88 -3.46
N TYR A 88 2.44 -6.13 -3.72
CA TYR A 88 2.81 -7.35 -4.43
C TYR A 88 2.40 -8.64 -3.70
N PRO A 89 2.76 -8.87 -2.42
CA PRO A 89 2.30 -10.07 -1.71
C PRO A 89 0.79 -10.16 -1.57
N HIS A 90 0.09 -9.03 -1.58
CA HIS A 90 -1.36 -8.94 -1.47
C HIS A 90 -2.07 -9.29 -2.79
N LEU A 91 -1.51 -8.86 -3.94
CA LEU A 91 -2.17 -8.94 -5.24
C LEU A 91 -1.65 -10.08 -6.15
N LYS A 92 -0.53 -10.70 -5.84
CA LYS A 92 0.18 -11.64 -6.75
C LYS A 92 -0.64 -12.86 -7.17
N ASP A 93 -1.63 -13.26 -6.38
CA ASP A 93 -2.45 -14.46 -6.59
C ASP A 93 -3.89 -14.11 -7.02
N ILE A 94 -4.18 -12.84 -7.37
CA ILE A 94 -5.49 -12.38 -7.84
C ILE A 94 -5.61 -12.66 -9.35
N GLU A 95 -6.72 -13.28 -9.76
CA GLU A 95 -6.98 -13.60 -11.17
C GLU A 95 -7.44 -12.36 -11.97
N GLU A 96 -8.30 -11.53 -11.38
CA GLU A 96 -8.81 -10.30 -11.98
C GLU A 96 -8.49 -9.11 -11.06
N LEU A 97 -7.76 -8.14 -11.57
CA LEU A 97 -7.39 -6.96 -10.82
C LEU A 97 -8.48 -5.91 -10.91
N ASP A 98 -9.01 -5.48 -9.76
CA ASP A 98 -9.92 -4.35 -9.69
C ASP A 98 -9.16 -3.03 -9.94
N PRO A 99 -9.63 -2.17 -10.85
CA PRO A 99 -9.06 -0.84 -11.11
C PRO A 99 -8.94 0.05 -9.86
N PHE A 100 -9.70 -0.26 -8.82
CA PHE A 100 -9.63 0.44 -7.53
C PHE A 100 -8.21 0.58 -7.00
N TYR A 101 -7.39 -0.47 -7.08
CA TYR A 101 -6.02 -0.45 -6.54
C TYR A 101 -5.16 0.61 -7.23
N PHE A 102 -5.25 0.69 -8.55
CA PHE A 102 -4.52 1.71 -9.31
C PHE A 102 -5.01 3.12 -8.96
N TYR A 103 -6.31 3.37 -8.98
CA TYR A 103 -6.87 4.67 -8.67
C TYR A 103 -6.71 5.07 -7.20
N CYS A 104 -6.65 4.12 -6.28
CA CYS A 104 -6.32 4.35 -4.88
C CYS A 104 -4.91 4.97 -4.76
N LEU A 105 -3.92 4.45 -5.49
CA LEU A 105 -2.57 5.00 -5.55
C LEU A 105 -2.53 6.37 -6.22
N GLU A 106 -3.24 6.56 -7.35
CA GLU A 106 -3.35 7.86 -8.02
C GLU A 106 -3.87 8.95 -7.07
N LYS A 107 -4.93 8.65 -6.35
CA LYS A 107 -5.51 9.55 -5.35
C LYS A 107 -4.53 9.84 -4.22
N LEU A 108 -3.84 8.80 -3.73
CA LEU A 108 -2.90 8.91 -2.62
C LEU A 108 -1.70 9.80 -2.97
N VAL A 109 -1.14 9.68 -4.19
CA VAL A 109 -0.06 10.55 -4.68
C VAL A 109 -0.45 12.03 -4.56
N TYR A 110 -1.69 12.38 -4.91
CA TYR A 110 -2.18 13.74 -4.77
C TYR A 110 -2.39 14.16 -3.31
N VAL A 111 -2.92 13.26 -2.46
CA VAL A 111 -3.19 13.55 -1.05
C VAL A 111 -1.90 13.80 -0.27
N ILE A 112 -0.81 13.07 -0.57
CA ILE A 112 0.51 13.25 0.05
C ILE A 112 1.08 14.67 -0.20
N THR A 113 0.65 15.38 -1.23
CA THR A 113 1.04 16.79 -1.41
C THR A 113 0.47 17.73 -0.36
N LYS A 114 -0.63 17.35 0.30
CA LYS A 114 -1.46 18.22 1.12
C LYS A 114 -1.41 17.92 2.62
N GLN A 115 -0.93 16.75 3.01
CA GLN A 115 -0.89 16.35 4.41
C GLN A 115 0.32 15.44 4.71
N ASN A 116 0.52 15.12 5.98
CA ASN A 116 1.54 14.17 6.43
C ASN A 116 1.37 12.82 5.72
N VAL A 117 2.46 12.22 5.27
CA VAL A 117 2.47 11.02 4.43
C VAL A 117 1.89 9.81 5.15
N GLN A 118 2.21 9.59 6.43
CA GLN A 118 1.68 8.45 7.19
C GLN A 118 0.17 8.59 7.39
N ARG A 119 -0.32 9.80 7.67
CA ARG A 119 -1.76 10.09 7.78
C ARG A 119 -2.48 9.78 6.46
N ALA A 120 -1.93 10.26 5.34
CA ALA A 120 -2.48 10.02 4.01
C ALA A 120 -2.55 8.52 3.69
N ILE A 121 -1.50 7.77 4.01
CA ILE A 121 -1.43 6.33 3.76
C ILE A 121 -2.41 5.57 4.67
N CYS A 122 -2.51 5.89 5.96
CA CYS A 122 -3.49 5.26 6.85
C CYS A 122 -4.93 5.50 6.38
N GLU A 123 -5.28 6.71 5.92
CA GLU A 123 -6.60 7.03 5.37
C GLU A 123 -6.88 6.24 4.07
N SER A 124 -5.88 6.12 3.20
CA SER A 124 -5.94 5.31 1.98
C SER A 124 -6.14 3.83 2.29
N TYR A 125 -5.43 3.32 3.30
CA TYR A 125 -5.53 1.93 3.73
C TYR A 125 -6.92 1.58 4.29
N ILE A 126 -7.52 2.45 5.08
CA ILE A 126 -8.90 2.25 5.56
C ILE A 126 -9.87 2.19 4.38
N SER A 127 -9.67 3.03 3.35
CA SER A 127 -10.50 2.99 2.14
C SER A 127 -10.32 1.68 1.35
N LEU A 128 -9.10 1.11 1.37
CA LEU A 128 -8.82 -0.19 0.79
C LEU A 128 -9.51 -1.31 1.57
N LEU A 129 -9.39 -1.33 2.90
CA LEU A 129 -10.05 -2.32 3.74
C LEU A 129 -11.59 -2.30 3.58
N GLU A 130 -12.18 -1.11 3.44
CA GLU A 130 -13.62 -0.99 3.17
C GLU A 130 -13.99 -1.54 1.80
N HIS A 131 -13.21 -1.20 0.75
CA HIS A 131 -13.44 -1.70 -0.61
C HIS A 131 -13.40 -3.23 -0.66
N GLU A 132 -12.49 -3.84 0.06
CA GLU A 132 -12.34 -5.30 0.16
C GLU A 132 -13.35 -5.97 1.12
N GLY A 133 -14.19 -5.20 1.79
CA GLY A 133 -15.12 -5.73 2.80
C GLY A 133 -14.43 -6.23 4.07
N ARG A 134 -13.23 -5.76 4.36
CA ARG A 134 -12.37 -6.18 5.50
C ARG A 134 -12.34 -5.16 6.65
N LEU A 135 -13.05 -4.05 6.53
CA LEU A 135 -13.13 -3.05 7.58
C LEU A 135 -14.21 -3.47 8.61
N HIS A 136 -13.78 -3.96 9.77
CA HIS A 136 -14.66 -4.42 10.84
C HIS A 136 -15.10 -3.24 11.72
N THR A 137 -16.36 -2.82 11.60
CA THR A 137 -16.94 -1.70 12.35
C THR A 137 -17.86 -2.12 13.50
N ASP A 138 -18.07 -3.41 13.68
CA ASP A 138 -18.81 -4.04 14.78
C ASP A 138 -18.02 -4.07 16.08
N PHE A 139 -16.69 -3.86 16.00
CA PHE A 139 -15.77 -3.87 17.14
C PHE A 139 -15.88 -5.12 18.01
N GLU A 140 -16.08 -6.26 17.39
CA GLU A 140 -15.96 -7.57 18.03
C GLU A 140 -14.50 -8.01 18.08
N CYS A 141 -14.06 -8.52 19.20
CA CYS A 141 -12.66 -8.95 19.36
C CYS A 141 -12.36 -10.20 18.54
N LEU A 142 -11.40 -10.12 17.63
CA LEU A 142 -10.96 -11.25 16.79
C LEU A 142 -10.57 -12.52 17.58
N LEU A 143 -10.12 -12.37 18.84
CA LEU A 143 -9.59 -13.49 19.62
C LEU A 143 -10.59 -14.14 20.58
N CYS A 144 -11.52 -13.38 21.15
CA CYS A 144 -12.47 -13.91 22.13
C CYS A 144 -13.93 -13.73 21.72
N GLU A 145 -14.18 -13.12 20.53
CA GLU A 145 -15.52 -12.94 19.95
C GLU A 145 -16.49 -12.17 20.86
N ILE A 146 -15.96 -11.30 21.72
CA ILE A 146 -16.73 -10.45 22.62
C ILE A 146 -16.65 -9.01 22.13
N VAL A 147 -17.74 -8.27 22.15
CA VAL A 147 -17.80 -6.84 21.81
C VAL A 147 -16.85 -6.05 22.71
N ILE A 148 -16.10 -5.15 22.10
CA ILE A 148 -15.12 -4.30 22.79
C ILE A 148 -15.81 -3.00 23.18
N GLU A 149 -15.81 -2.70 24.49
CA GLU A 149 -16.43 -1.48 25.01
C GLU A 149 -15.38 -0.40 25.38
N ASP A 150 -14.24 -0.80 25.92
CA ASP A 150 -13.25 0.12 26.49
C ASP A 150 -11.78 -0.14 26.13
N ASP A 151 -11.26 -1.35 26.17
CA ASP A 151 -9.84 -1.66 25.96
C ASP A 151 -9.49 -2.02 24.52
N LEU A 152 -9.96 -1.20 23.55
CA LEU A 152 -9.74 -1.41 22.13
C LEU A 152 -8.25 -1.31 21.77
N SER A 153 -7.78 -2.28 21.04
CA SER A 153 -6.55 -2.24 20.24
C SER A 153 -6.81 -2.72 18.82
N LEU A 154 -5.83 -2.55 17.96
CA LEU A 154 -5.87 -3.00 16.57
C LEU A 154 -4.66 -3.88 16.29
N VAL A 155 -4.83 -4.88 15.45
CA VAL A 155 -3.75 -5.72 14.89
C VAL A 155 -3.73 -5.61 13.38
N ARG A 156 -2.86 -6.38 12.72
CA ARG A 156 -2.74 -6.41 11.26
C ARG A 156 -4.13 -6.41 10.60
N GLY A 157 -4.28 -5.63 9.53
CA GLY A 157 -5.56 -5.44 8.87
C GLY A 157 -6.52 -4.52 9.61
N PHE A 158 -6.02 -3.78 10.61
CA PHE A 158 -6.82 -2.96 11.53
C PHE A 158 -7.97 -3.74 12.18
N LEU A 159 -7.77 -5.05 12.38
CA LEU A 159 -8.76 -5.92 13.04
C LEU A 159 -8.87 -5.54 14.51
N PRO A 160 -10.11 -5.34 15.03
CA PRO A 160 -10.32 -5.00 16.42
C PRO A 160 -9.98 -6.15 17.36
N ILE A 161 -9.30 -5.86 18.46
CA ILE A 161 -9.03 -6.79 19.56
C ILE A 161 -9.10 -6.07 20.91
N HIS A 162 -9.33 -6.81 21.98
CA HIS A 162 -9.05 -6.29 23.32
C HIS A 162 -7.53 -6.18 23.55
N ALA A 163 -7.06 -5.07 24.07
CA ALA A 163 -5.65 -4.90 24.40
C ALA A 163 -5.16 -5.95 25.41
N ARG A 164 -6.00 -6.37 26.34
CA ARG A 164 -5.72 -7.46 27.31
C ARG A 164 -5.49 -8.82 26.66
N CYS A 165 -6.10 -9.09 25.51
CA CYS A 165 -5.93 -10.38 24.80
C CYS A 165 -4.54 -10.52 24.16
N THR A 166 -3.85 -9.42 23.82
CA THR A 166 -2.56 -9.42 23.11
C THR A 166 -1.47 -8.62 23.80
N LYS A 167 -1.78 -7.92 24.92
CA LYS A 167 -0.89 -6.93 25.58
C LYS A 167 -0.49 -5.79 24.63
N ALA A 168 -1.35 -5.45 23.71
CA ALA A 168 -1.13 -4.37 22.76
C ALA A 168 -1.49 -3.00 23.37
N LYS A 169 -1.07 -1.92 22.70
CA LYS A 169 -1.38 -0.55 23.12
C LYS A 169 -2.87 -0.27 22.93
N ILE A 170 -3.48 0.36 23.93
CA ILE A 170 -4.89 0.76 23.92
C ILE A 170 -5.07 2.02 23.07
N PHE A 171 -6.10 2.03 22.25
CA PHE A 171 -6.61 3.21 21.58
C PHE A 171 -7.85 3.75 22.29
N ASP A 172 -8.11 5.03 22.16
CA ASP A 172 -9.41 5.61 22.48
C ASP A 172 -10.47 5.05 21.50
N PHE A 173 -11.47 4.37 22.03
CA PHE A 173 -12.52 3.70 21.24
C PHE A 173 -13.24 4.67 20.29
N LYS A 174 -13.63 5.85 20.80
CA LYS A 174 -14.37 6.85 19.99
C LYS A 174 -13.52 7.38 18.85
N LYS A 175 -12.23 7.55 19.06
CA LYS A 175 -11.30 7.99 18.01
C LYS A 175 -11.18 6.96 16.88
N ILE A 176 -11.07 5.67 17.20
CA ILE A 176 -10.99 4.63 16.17
C ILE A 176 -12.33 4.48 15.46
N GLN A 177 -13.45 4.53 16.20
CA GLN A 177 -14.78 4.54 15.58
C GLN A 177 -14.94 5.71 14.61
N GLU A 178 -14.54 6.92 15.01
CA GLU A 178 -14.55 8.09 14.13
C GLU A 178 -13.64 7.93 12.92
N LEU A 179 -12.45 7.36 13.12
CA LEU A 179 -11.50 7.07 12.04
C LEU A 179 -12.13 6.13 10.99
N PHE A 180 -12.78 5.06 11.40
CA PHE A 180 -13.38 4.09 10.49
C PHE A 180 -14.59 4.68 9.74
N ILE A 181 -15.40 5.49 10.42
CA ILE A 181 -16.56 6.16 9.80
C ILE A 181 -16.14 7.27 8.83
N LYS A 182 -15.27 8.18 9.29
CA LYS A 182 -14.88 9.38 8.52
C LYS A 182 -13.73 9.16 7.57
N LYS A 183 -12.94 8.08 7.77
CA LYS A 183 -11.69 7.79 7.03
C LYS A 183 -10.70 8.95 7.06
N LYS A 184 -10.63 9.62 8.22
CA LYS A 184 -9.80 10.80 8.47
C LYS A 184 -9.05 10.67 9.77
N THR A 185 -7.76 11.00 9.75
CA THR A 185 -6.85 10.92 10.89
C THR A 185 -6.74 12.24 11.68
N THR A 186 -7.51 13.26 11.32
CA THR A 186 -7.38 14.64 11.85
C THR A 186 -7.54 14.75 13.36
N HIS A 187 -8.31 13.85 13.98
CA HIS A 187 -8.58 13.81 15.42
C HIS A 187 -7.59 12.93 16.20
N LEU A 188 -6.67 12.23 15.50
CA LEU A 188 -5.61 11.44 16.11
C LEU A 188 -4.36 12.29 16.34
N ASN A 189 -3.66 12.07 17.45
CA ASN A 189 -2.32 12.62 17.65
C ASN A 189 -1.25 11.85 16.86
N ASP A 190 -0.03 12.40 16.80
CA ASP A 190 1.03 11.81 15.97
C ASP A 190 1.48 10.42 16.47
N ASN A 191 1.52 10.20 17.79
CA ASN A 191 1.86 8.88 18.36
C ASN A 191 0.80 7.80 18.03
N GLU A 192 -0.48 8.19 17.93
CA GLU A 192 -1.55 7.28 17.51
C GLU A 192 -1.41 6.94 16.02
N VAL A 193 -1.07 7.90 15.19
CA VAL A 193 -0.84 7.70 13.75
C VAL A 193 0.41 6.86 13.51
N GLU A 194 1.50 7.10 14.22
CA GLU A 194 2.72 6.28 14.14
C GLU A 194 2.42 4.82 14.51
N TYR A 195 1.63 4.58 15.54
CA TYR A 195 1.24 3.23 15.92
C TYR A 195 0.34 2.55 14.89
N LEU A 196 -0.62 3.27 14.29
CA LEU A 196 -1.41 2.77 13.16
C LEU A 196 -0.52 2.44 11.95
N TRP A 197 0.45 3.26 11.67
CA TRP A 197 1.45 3.03 10.63
C TRP A 197 2.24 1.75 10.86
N ASP A 198 2.69 1.49 12.09
CA ASP A 198 3.41 0.25 12.44
C ASP A 198 2.54 -1.00 12.28
N ILE A 199 1.24 -0.90 12.61
CA ILE A 199 0.28 -1.99 12.39
C ILE A 199 0.08 -2.23 10.88
N LEU A 200 -0.11 -1.17 10.09
CA LEU A 200 -0.29 -1.25 8.64
C LEU A 200 0.89 -1.96 7.97
N LEU A 201 2.11 -1.67 8.38
CA LEU A 201 3.33 -2.26 7.82
C LEU A 201 3.48 -3.78 8.08
N GLN A 202 2.64 -4.37 8.90
CA GLN A 202 2.59 -5.83 9.08
C GLN A 202 1.97 -6.55 7.86
N GLY A 203 1.35 -5.82 6.94
CA GLY A 203 0.80 -6.29 5.65
C GLY A 203 -0.61 -5.78 5.39
N LEU A 204 -0.97 -5.79 4.10
CA LEU A 204 -2.34 -5.48 3.63
C LEU A 204 -3.29 -6.64 3.91
#